data_d89dbb76b177ed3462db7e88f6430405
#
_entry.id   d89dbb76b177ed3462db7e88f6430405
#
_cell.length_a   1.000
_cell.length_b   1.000
_cell.length_c   1.000
_cell.angle_alpha   90.00
_cell.angle_beta   90.00
_cell.angle_gamma   90.00
#
_symmetry.space_group_name_H-M   'P 1'
#
loop_
_entity.id
_entity.type
_entity.pdbx_description
1 polymer ?
#
loop_
_entity_poly.entity_id
_entity_poly.type
_entity_poly.pdbx_seq_one_letter_code
_entity_poly.pdbx_strand_id
1 'polypeptide(L)'
;EIKGLIGELLFIRDFLLPKMPVTKAIGAWGGAEKNRKDFAFDLEWYEVKTIDFGKETVRISSIEQLDSPVDGTLVVYQLERMTEEYVGVTLNKLVGELMKIITSVNDKDILVSKLRDVGYTYHPKYDEYVYELRTVDEYNVNSEFPRISRENIPVAIAKASFDLILSEISSYKK
;
A
#
# COMPACT_ATOMS: atom_id res chain seq x y z
N GLU A 1 9.24 -4.05 -6.33
CA GLU A 1 8.09 -4.95 -6.08
C GLU A 1 8.00 -5.42 -4.63
N ILE A 2 9.05 -6.05 -4.05
CA ILE A 2 9.03 -6.57 -2.66
C ILE A 2 8.63 -5.50 -1.63
N LYS A 3 9.26 -4.32 -1.69
CA LYS A 3 9.02 -3.23 -0.74
C LYS A 3 7.59 -2.69 -0.81
N GLY A 4 7.00 -2.61 -2.01
CA GLY A 4 5.61 -2.21 -2.18
C GLY A 4 4.65 -3.19 -1.50
N LEU A 5 4.82 -4.48 -1.75
CA LEU A 5 4.01 -5.52 -1.13
C LEU A 5 4.16 -5.53 0.41
N ILE A 6 5.37 -5.28 0.93
CA ILE A 6 5.57 -5.13 2.39
C ILE A 6 4.69 -4.01 2.93
N GLY A 7 4.62 -2.85 2.27
CA GLY A 7 3.77 -1.74 2.71
C GLY A 7 2.28 -2.08 2.74
N GLU A 8 1.78 -2.73 1.68
CA GLU A 8 0.38 -3.17 1.62
C GLU A 8 0.05 -4.19 2.73
N LEU A 9 0.95 -5.15 2.99
CA LEU A 9 0.75 -6.14 4.05
C LEU A 9 0.89 -5.55 5.46
N LEU A 10 1.77 -4.56 5.66
CA LEU A 10 1.83 -3.79 6.90
C LEU A 10 0.53 -3.04 7.13
N PHE A 11 -0.04 -2.44 6.08
CA PHE A 11 -1.33 -1.75 6.17
C PHE A 11 -2.46 -2.71 6.57
N ILE A 12 -2.51 -3.90 6.01
CA ILE A 12 -3.46 -4.94 6.43
C ILE A 12 -3.27 -5.26 7.91
N ARG A 13 -2.04 -5.62 8.34
CA ARG A 13 -1.75 -6.09 9.68
C ARG A 13 -2.00 -5.03 10.75
N ASP A 14 -1.48 -3.81 10.52
CA ASP A 14 -1.35 -2.80 11.57
C ASP A 14 -2.51 -1.79 11.56
N PHE A 15 -3.17 -1.60 10.41
CA PHE A 15 -4.24 -0.63 10.28
C PHE A 15 -5.63 -1.26 10.10
N LEU A 16 -5.79 -2.23 9.19
CA LEU A 16 -7.10 -2.78 8.88
C LEU A 16 -7.56 -3.83 9.90
N LEU A 17 -6.72 -4.83 10.21
CA LEU A 17 -7.10 -5.92 11.12
C LEU A 17 -7.48 -5.46 12.53
N PRO A 18 -6.88 -4.40 13.11
CA PRO A 18 -7.36 -3.86 14.40
C PRO A 18 -8.74 -3.19 14.35
N LYS A 19 -9.21 -2.79 13.17
CA LYS A 19 -10.41 -1.95 12.99
C LYS A 19 -11.60 -2.69 12.40
N MET A 20 -11.39 -3.82 11.74
CA MET A 20 -12.45 -4.52 11.03
C MET A 20 -12.25 -6.04 10.96
N PRO A 21 -13.31 -6.81 10.65
CA PRO A 21 -13.19 -8.25 10.45
C PRO A 21 -12.19 -8.60 9.35
N VAL A 22 -11.46 -9.70 9.53
CA VAL A 22 -10.44 -10.21 8.61
C VAL A 22 -10.94 -10.32 7.17
N THR A 23 -12.12 -10.92 7.00
CA THR A 23 -12.75 -11.11 5.67
C THR A 23 -12.92 -9.77 4.94
N LYS A 24 -13.34 -8.72 5.66
CA LYS A 24 -13.51 -7.38 5.10
C LYS A 24 -12.16 -6.74 4.74
N ALA A 25 -11.17 -6.85 5.65
CA ALA A 25 -9.84 -6.31 5.44
C ALA A 25 -9.14 -6.92 4.21
N ILE A 26 -9.15 -8.26 4.10
CA ILE A 26 -8.54 -8.97 2.97
C ILE A 26 -9.38 -8.78 1.69
N GLY A 27 -10.71 -8.77 1.81
CA GLY A 27 -11.61 -8.57 0.68
C GLY A 27 -11.40 -7.23 -0.02
N ALA A 28 -11.12 -6.16 0.75
CA ALA A 28 -10.86 -4.83 0.22
C ALA A 28 -9.51 -4.69 -0.51
N TRP A 29 -8.55 -5.58 -0.26
CA TRP A 29 -7.25 -5.54 -0.92
C TRP A 29 -7.35 -5.87 -2.40
N GLY A 30 -6.99 -4.92 -3.28
CA GLY A 30 -7.06 -5.05 -4.73
C GLY A 30 -6.00 -5.99 -5.31
N GLY A 31 -4.86 -6.15 -4.61
CA GLY A 31 -3.80 -7.06 -5.03
C GLY A 31 -3.30 -6.79 -6.45
N ALA A 32 -3.49 -7.75 -7.36
CA ALA A 32 -2.99 -7.69 -8.74
C ALA A 32 -3.77 -6.74 -9.67
N GLU A 33 -4.92 -6.20 -9.25
CA GLU A 33 -5.73 -5.26 -10.05
C GLU A 33 -5.09 -3.86 -10.10
N LYS A 34 -3.95 -3.74 -10.78
CA LYS A 34 -3.06 -2.55 -10.83
C LYS A 34 -3.68 -1.24 -11.30
N ASN A 35 -4.91 -1.24 -11.81
CA ASN A 35 -5.58 -0.05 -12.32
C ASN A 35 -6.56 0.57 -11.33
N ARG A 36 -6.61 0.05 -10.11
CA ARG A 36 -7.52 0.49 -9.05
C ARG A 36 -6.72 0.84 -7.78
N LYS A 37 -7.44 1.25 -6.74
CA LYS A 37 -6.87 1.51 -5.42
C LYS A 37 -6.33 0.21 -4.81
N ASP A 38 -5.30 0.32 -3.99
CA ASP A 38 -4.76 -0.84 -3.26
C ASP A 38 -5.82 -1.44 -2.32
N PHE A 39 -6.63 -0.56 -1.68
CA PHE A 39 -7.77 -0.98 -0.85
C PHE A 39 -8.99 -0.12 -1.17
N ALA A 40 -10.12 -0.78 -1.44
CA ALA A 40 -11.39 -0.12 -1.75
C ALA A 40 -12.52 -0.63 -0.86
N PHE A 41 -13.25 0.32 -0.26
CA PHE A 41 -14.47 0.10 0.52
C PHE A 41 -15.63 0.92 -0.11
N ASP A 42 -16.84 0.77 0.40
CA ASP A 42 -18.01 1.43 -0.18
C ASP A 42 -17.90 2.97 -0.22
N LEU A 43 -17.33 3.58 0.82
CA LEU A 43 -17.29 5.04 1.02
C LEU A 43 -15.87 5.61 1.20
N GLU A 44 -14.86 4.77 1.14
CA GLU A 44 -13.47 5.17 1.33
C GLU A 44 -12.52 4.25 0.56
N TRP A 45 -11.33 4.75 0.27
CA TRP A 45 -10.27 3.98 -0.35
C TRP A 45 -8.90 4.39 0.17
N TYR A 46 -7.93 3.50 0.01
CA TYR A 46 -6.54 3.75 0.37
C TYR A 46 -5.62 3.35 -0.77
N GLU A 47 -4.66 4.23 -1.02
CA GLU A 47 -3.49 3.95 -1.87
C GLU A 47 -2.28 3.91 -0.96
N VAL A 48 -1.55 2.81 -0.98
CA VAL A 48 -0.38 2.57 -0.14
C VAL A 48 0.89 2.72 -0.97
N LYS A 49 1.77 3.59 -0.53
CA LYS A 49 3.09 3.79 -1.14
C LYS A 49 4.19 3.49 -0.15
N THR A 50 5.25 2.87 -0.65
CA THR A 50 6.42 2.56 0.15
C THR A 50 7.66 3.16 -0.51
N ILE A 51 8.34 4.02 0.23
CA ILE A 51 9.55 4.72 -0.22
C ILE A 51 10.72 4.44 0.72
N ASP A 52 11.92 4.73 0.28
CA ASP A 52 13.09 4.66 1.15
C ASP A 52 13.08 5.81 2.15
N PHE A 53 13.53 5.54 3.38
CA PHE A 53 13.65 6.55 4.42
C PHE A 53 14.52 7.72 3.95
N GLY A 54 14.03 8.93 4.18
CA GLY A 54 14.68 10.18 3.75
C GLY A 54 14.38 10.58 2.30
N LYS A 55 13.59 9.81 1.55
CA LYS A 55 13.12 10.23 0.22
C LYS A 55 12.03 11.29 0.35
N GLU A 56 12.17 12.38 -0.39
CA GLU A 56 11.29 13.56 -0.31
C GLU A 56 10.09 13.50 -1.26
N THR A 57 10.03 12.50 -2.13
CA THR A 57 8.97 12.35 -3.13
C THR A 57 8.36 10.97 -3.12
N VAL A 58 7.07 10.89 -3.49
CA VAL A 58 6.34 9.65 -3.69
C VAL A 58 5.82 9.57 -5.12
N ARG A 59 6.06 8.44 -5.79
CA ARG A 59 5.63 8.18 -7.17
C ARG A 59 4.19 7.72 -7.23
N ILE A 60 3.38 8.42 -8.01
CA ILE A 60 2.04 8.00 -8.45
C ILE A 60 2.16 7.47 -9.87
N SER A 61 1.94 6.17 -10.05
CA SER A 61 2.26 5.45 -11.29
C SER A 61 1.16 5.56 -12.35
N SER A 62 -0.06 5.90 -11.94
CA SER A 62 -1.18 6.16 -12.84
C SER A 62 -2.15 7.16 -12.24
N ILE A 63 -2.95 7.79 -13.11
CA ILE A 63 -4.00 8.74 -12.73
C ILE A 63 -4.99 8.07 -11.76
N GLU A 64 -5.36 6.84 -12.07
CA GLU A 64 -6.40 6.07 -11.39
C GLU A 64 -6.08 5.81 -9.91
N GLN A 65 -4.80 5.89 -9.53
CA GLN A 65 -4.38 5.67 -8.13
C GLN A 65 -4.91 6.73 -7.17
N LEU A 66 -5.06 7.98 -7.62
CA LEU A 66 -5.58 9.06 -6.78
C LEU A 66 -6.88 9.68 -7.32
N ASP A 67 -7.30 9.32 -8.54
CA ASP A 67 -8.54 9.81 -9.13
C ASP A 67 -9.74 9.01 -8.63
N SER A 68 -10.69 9.69 -7.98
CA SER A 68 -11.91 9.08 -7.41
C SER A 68 -12.96 10.14 -7.14
N PRO A 69 -14.25 9.83 -7.32
CA PRO A 69 -15.34 10.73 -6.96
C PRO A 69 -15.58 10.83 -5.44
N VAL A 70 -15.00 9.93 -4.66
CA VAL A 70 -15.07 9.94 -3.19
C VAL A 70 -13.69 10.19 -2.61
N ASP A 71 -13.66 10.79 -1.42
CA ASP A 71 -12.42 11.06 -0.70
C ASP A 71 -11.73 9.76 -0.30
N GLY A 72 -10.41 9.80 -0.25
CA GLY A 72 -9.58 8.67 0.13
C GLY A 72 -8.35 9.05 0.91
N THR A 73 -7.45 8.11 1.06
CA THR A 73 -6.22 8.31 1.81
C THR A 73 -5.03 7.77 1.04
N LEU A 74 -4.02 8.61 0.88
CA LEU A 74 -2.68 8.18 0.48
C LEU A 74 -1.89 7.85 1.74
N VAL A 75 -1.44 6.62 1.87
CA VAL A 75 -0.61 6.15 3.00
C VAL A 75 0.81 5.96 2.51
N VAL A 76 1.76 6.63 3.13
CA VAL A 76 3.17 6.57 2.76
C VAL A 76 3.98 5.94 3.87
N TYR A 77 4.50 4.73 3.61
CA TYR A 77 5.45 4.04 4.47
C TYR A 77 6.87 4.44 4.08
N GLN A 78 7.68 4.85 5.05
CA GLN A 78 9.12 5.03 4.85
C GLN A 78 9.86 3.87 5.50
N LEU A 79 10.53 3.07 4.68
CA LEU A 79 11.29 1.90 5.11
C LEU A 79 12.78 2.15 4.89
N GLU A 80 13.60 1.81 5.89
CA GLU A 80 15.04 1.78 5.75
C GLU A 80 15.54 0.35 5.52
N ARG A 81 16.40 0.17 4.53
CA ARG A 81 17.05 -1.10 4.27
C ARG A 81 18.11 -1.36 5.33
N MET A 82 17.99 -2.52 5.98
CA MET A 82 18.91 -2.95 7.04
C MET A 82 19.78 -4.12 6.56
N THR A 83 20.79 -4.48 7.35
CA THR A 83 21.58 -5.69 7.15
C THR A 83 20.76 -6.94 7.47
N GLU A 84 21.19 -8.10 6.97
CA GLU A 84 20.46 -9.36 7.15
C GLU A 84 20.38 -9.80 8.63
N GLU A 85 21.35 -9.39 9.45
CA GLU A 85 21.39 -9.70 10.88
C GLU A 85 20.41 -8.85 11.72
N TYR A 86 19.86 -7.79 11.13
CA TYR A 86 18.94 -6.91 11.82
C TYR A 86 17.58 -7.59 12.07
N VAL A 87 17.03 -7.39 13.25
CA VAL A 87 15.69 -7.91 13.59
C VAL A 87 14.61 -6.94 13.09
N GLY A 88 14.32 -7.03 11.81
CA GLY A 88 13.36 -6.17 11.13
C GLY A 88 12.22 -6.93 10.46
N VAL A 89 11.57 -6.26 9.52
CA VAL A 89 10.51 -6.79 8.69
C VAL A 89 11.09 -7.40 7.43
N THR A 90 10.73 -8.64 7.11
CA THR A 90 10.92 -9.27 5.80
C THR A 90 9.58 -9.69 5.23
N LEU A 91 9.50 -9.89 3.93
CA LEU A 91 8.25 -10.28 3.29
C LEU A 91 7.74 -11.64 3.82
N ASN A 92 8.60 -12.64 3.94
CA ASN A 92 8.22 -13.96 4.45
C ASN A 92 7.75 -13.91 5.91
N LYS A 93 8.46 -13.13 6.76
CA LYS A 93 8.07 -12.95 8.16
C LYS A 93 6.69 -12.33 8.29
N LEU A 94 6.43 -11.27 7.50
CA LEU A 94 5.15 -10.56 7.52
C LEU A 94 3.98 -11.43 7.05
N VAL A 95 4.18 -12.19 5.97
CA VAL A 95 3.19 -13.18 5.52
C VAL A 95 2.95 -14.25 6.60
N GLY A 96 4.01 -14.76 7.22
CA GLY A 96 3.91 -15.73 8.32
C GLY A 96 3.15 -15.17 9.54
N GLU A 97 3.33 -13.91 9.87
CA GLU A 97 2.60 -13.23 10.94
C GLU A 97 1.11 -13.10 10.61
N LEU A 98 0.77 -12.67 9.40
CA LEU A 98 -0.61 -12.61 8.94
C LEU A 98 -1.30 -13.98 8.97
N MET A 99 -0.60 -15.03 8.52
CA MET A 99 -1.11 -16.41 8.56
C MET A 99 -1.34 -16.93 9.98
N LYS A 100 -0.67 -16.37 11.00
CA LYS A 100 -0.91 -16.69 12.43
C LYS A 100 -2.09 -15.90 13.00
N ILE A 101 -2.20 -14.61 12.66
CA ILE A 101 -3.28 -13.73 13.12
C ILE A 101 -4.63 -14.21 12.55
N ILE A 102 -4.66 -14.59 11.29
CA ILE A 102 -5.87 -15.06 10.62
C ILE A 102 -6.14 -16.50 11.06
N THR A 103 -7.26 -16.74 11.73
CA THR A 103 -7.63 -18.06 12.26
C THR A 103 -8.53 -18.85 11.29
N SER A 104 -9.37 -18.16 10.52
CA SER A 104 -10.28 -18.76 9.53
C SER A 104 -9.51 -19.39 8.37
N VAL A 105 -9.79 -20.66 8.06
CA VAL A 105 -9.19 -21.36 6.92
C VAL A 105 -9.56 -20.67 5.61
N ASN A 106 -10.84 -20.30 5.45
CA ASN A 106 -11.31 -19.63 4.25
C ASN A 106 -10.58 -18.28 4.02
N ASP A 107 -10.40 -17.47 5.07
CA ASP A 107 -9.69 -16.18 4.94
C ASP A 107 -8.20 -16.38 4.63
N LYS A 108 -7.58 -17.44 5.16
CA LYS A 108 -6.21 -17.82 4.80
C LYS A 108 -6.11 -18.18 3.31
N ASP A 109 -7.03 -18.96 2.80
CA ASP A 109 -7.07 -19.37 1.40
C ASP A 109 -7.23 -18.15 0.48
N ILE A 110 -8.09 -17.20 0.85
CA ILE A 110 -8.25 -15.93 0.13
C ILE A 110 -6.94 -15.13 0.14
N LEU A 111 -6.30 -14.99 1.31
CA LEU A 111 -5.00 -14.29 1.41
C LEU A 111 -3.94 -14.96 0.54
N VAL A 112 -3.82 -16.29 0.60
CA VAL A 112 -2.84 -17.05 -0.20
C VAL A 112 -3.10 -16.88 -1.70
N SER A 113 -4.37 -16.90 -2.13
CA SER A 113 -4.73 -16.65 -3.53
C SER A 113 -4.29 -15.27 -3.98
N LYS A 114 -4.65 -14.23 -3.22
CA LYS A 114 -4.26 -12.85 -3.54
C LYS A 114 -2.74 -12.63 -3.53
N LEU A 115 -2.02 -13.23 -2.58
CA LEU A 115 -0.56 -13.21 -2.56
C LEU A 115 0.04 -13.84 -3.83
N ARG A 116 -0.52 -14.95 -4.29
CA ARG A 116 -0.09 -15.61 -5.53
C ARG A 116 -0.38 -14.72 -6.75
N ASP A 117 -1.53 -14.07 -6.79
CA ASP A 117 -1.92 -13.18 -7.88
C ASP A 117 -0.98 -11.96 -8.02
N VAL A 118 -0.44 -11.45 -6.89
CA VAL A 118 0.61 -10.41 -6.91
C VAL A 118 2.03 -10.96 -7.14
N GLY A 119 2.15 -12.26 -7.39
CA GLY A 119 3.43 -12.93 -7.71
C GLY A 119 4.24 -13.34 -6.48
N TYR A 120 3.66 -13.33 -5.28
CA TYR A 120 4.33 -13.86 -4.11
C TYR A 120 4.19 -15.39 -4.03
N THR A 121 5.33 -16.05 -3.94
CA THR A 121 5.48 -17.44 -3.46
C THR A 121 6.65 -17.45 -2.49
N TYR A 122 6.58 -18.27 -1.45
CA TYR A 122 7.70 -18.36 -0.51
C TYR A 122 9.02 -18.60 -1.23
N HIS A 123 10.00 -17.78 -0.95
CA HIS A 123 11.38 -17.96 -1.42
C HIS A 123 12.35 -17.45 -0.35
N PRO A 124 13.37 -18.23 0.07
CA PRO A 124 14.32 -17.84 1.13
C PRO A 124 14.99 -16.47 0.89
N LYS A 125 15.23 -16.13 -0.36
CA LYS A 125 15.84 -14.86 -0.75
C LYS A 125 15.06 -13.62 -0.27
N TYR A 126 13.76 -13.75 -0.01
CA TYR A 126 12.98 -12.62 0.54
C TYR A 126 13.37 -12.27 1.97
N ASP A 127 14.02 -13.18 2.70
CA ASP A 127 14.52 -12.92 4.05
C ASP A 127 15.83 -12.13 4.07
N GLU A 128 16.55 -12.06 2.93
CA GLU A 128 17.71 -11.18 2.75
C GLU A 128 17.30 -9.70 2.67
N TYR A 129 16.03 -9.41 2.39
CA TYR A 129 15.48 -8.04 2.27
C TYR A 129 14.84 -7.60 3.59
N VAL A 130 15.71 -7.19 4.53
CA VAL A 130 15.29 -6.74 5.87
C VAL A 130 15.05 -5.24 5.86
N TYR A 131 13.95 -4.81 6.44
CA TYR A 131 13.57 -3.40 6.55
C TYR A 131 13.23 -3.02 7.98
N GLU A 132 13.52 -1.76 8.32
CA GLU A 132 12.98 -1.09 9.49
C GLU A 132 11.93 -0.09 9.07
N LEU A 133 10.76 -0.13 9.71
CA LEU A 133 9.71 0.86 9.52
C LEU A 133 10.08 2.14 10.28
N ARG A 134 10.33 3.24 9.56
CA ARG A 134 10.70 4.53 10.14
C ARG A 134 9.49 5.42 10.40
N THR A 135 8.66 5.64 9.38
CA THR A 135 7.46 6.48 9.50
C THR A 135 6.30 5.91 8.67
N VAL A 136 5.09 6.24 9.11
CA VAL A 136 3.86 6.06 8.35
C VAL A 136 3.13 7.38 8.36
N ASP A 137 2.88 7.94 7.19
CA ASP A 137 2.15 9.19 7.03
C ASP A 137 0.87 8.95 6.22
N GLU A 138 -0.25 9.48 6.70
CA GLU A 138 -1.54 9.43 6.04
C GLU A 138 -1.93 10.82 5.54
N TYR A 139 -2.32 10.93 4.26
CA TYR A 139 -2.74 12.18 3.63
C TYR A 139 -4.19 12.06 3.16
N ASN A 140 -5.02 13.04 3.50
CA ASN A 140 -6.39 13.11 3.02
C ASN A 140 -6.43 13.52 1.55
N VAL A 141 -6.91 12.63 0.69
CA VAL A 141 -7.06 12.86 -0.76
C VAL A 141 -8.50 13.27 -1.03
N ASN A 142 -8.78 14.56 -0.89
CA ASN A 142 -10.06 15.18 -1.20
C ASN A 142 -10.01 15.93 -2.55
N SER A 143 -11.02 16.72 -2.87
CA SER A 143 -11.10 17.50 -4.11
C SER A 143 -9.97 18.53 -4.28
N GLU A 144 -9.40 19.03 -3.18
CA GLU A 144 -8.33 20.04 -3.17
C GLU A 144 -6.94 19.45 -3.19
N PHE A 145 -6.82 18.13 -2.96
CA PHE A 145 -5.53 17.46 -2.94
C PHE A 145 -4.83 17.59 -4.31
N PRO A 146 -3.54 17.98 -4.36
CA PRO A 146 -2.80 18.16 -5.61
C PRO A 146 -2.59 16.81 -6.30
N ARG A 147 -3.38 16.56 -7.34
CA ARG A 147 -3.33 15.34 -8.15
C ARG A 147 -3.61 15.61 -9.62
N ILE A 148 -3.11 14.74 -10.47
CA ILE A 148 -3.59 14.64 -11.86
C ILE A 148 -4.81 13.71 -11.84
N SER A 149 -5.93 14.22 -12.38
CA SER A 149 -7.20 13.48 -12.49
C SER A 149 -7.73 13.55 -13.94
N ARG A 150 -8.71 12.75 -14.26
CA ARG A 150 -9.37 12.80 -15.58
C ARG A 150 -10.05 14.13 -15.84
N GLU A 151 -10.41 14.88 -14.79
CA GLU A 151 -11.04 16.19 -14.91
C GLU A 151 -10.05 17.31 -15.26
N ASN A 152 -8.77 17.19 -14.82
CA ASN A 152 -7.77 18.25 -14.99
C ASN A 152 -6.66 17.92 -16.00
N ILE A 153 -6.76 16.79 -16.71
CA ILE A 153 -5.81 16.39 -17.77
C ILE A 153 -6.48 16.43 -19.14
N PRO A 154 -5.80 16.88 -20.21
CA PRO A 154 -6.34 16.83 -21.57
C PRO A 154 -6.79 15.41 -21.97
N VAL A 155 -7.96 15.30 -22.61
CA VAL A 155 -8.56 14.02 -23.04
C VAL A 155 -7.62 13.18 -23.93
N ALA A 156 -6.76 13.84 -24.71
CA ALA A 156 -5.77 13.19 -25.56
C ALA A 156 -4.68 12.44 -24.80
N ILE A 157 -4.53 12.69 -23.47
CA ILE A 157 -3.53 12.03 -22.64
C ILE A 157 -4.15 10.79 -22.01
N ALA A 158 -3.82 9.63 -22.55
CA ALA A 158 -4.35 8.36 -22.08
C ALA A 158 -3.78 7.92 -20.72
N LYS A 159 -2.51 8.23 -20.44
CA LYS A 159 -1.82 7.83 -19.21
C LYS A 159 -0.90 8.96 -18.73
N ALA A 160 -0.80 9.13 -17.43
CA ALA A 160 0.19 9.98 -16.80
C ALA A 160 0.68 9.35 -15.50
N SER A 161 1.91 9.64 -15.17
CA SER A 161 2.52 9.35 -13.87
C SER A 161 3.26 10.59 -13.38
N PHE A 162 3.31 10.78 -12.07
CA PHE A 162 3.90 11.98 -11.48
C PHE A 162 4.47 11.68 -10.10
N ASP A 163 5.33 12.57 -9.62
CA ASP A 163 5.88 12.51 -8.27
C ASP A 163 5.27 13.64 -7.43
N LEU A 164 4.79 13.31 -6.24
CA LEU A 164 4.36 14.27 -5.23
C LEU A 164 5.52 14.58 -4.30
N ILE A 165 5.75 15.87 -4.04
CA ILE A 165 6.73 16.34 -3.05
C ILE A 165 6.06 16.32 -1.68
N LEU A 166 6.58 15.51 -0.74
CA LEU A 166 5.96 15.27 0.56
C LEU A 166 5.80 16.54 1.40
N SER A 167 6.76 17.47 1.34
CA SER A 167 6.67 18.76 2.03
C SER A 167 5.50 19.60 1.53
N GLU A 168 5.21 19.56 0.22
CA GLU A 168 4.15 20.35 -0.41
C GLU A 168 2.73 19.81 -0.15
N ILE A 169 2.62 18.55 0.25
CA ILE A 169 1.34 17.94 0.64
C ILE A 169 1.17 17.82 2.15
N SER A 170 2.08 18.39 2.93
CA SER A 170 2.05 18.30 4.41
C SER A 170 0.78 18.83 5.05
N SER A 171 0.10 19.83 4.45
CA SER A 171 -1.18 20.37 4.92
C SER A 171 -2.35 19.39 4.84
N TYR A 172 -2.22 18.30 4.07
CA TYR A 172 -3.22 17.23 3.94
C TYR A 172 -2.97 16.06 4.87
N LYS A 173 -1.91 16.12 5.68
CA LYS A 173 -1.57 15.07 6.65
C LYS A 173 -2.63 14.97 7.74
N LYS A 174 -3.04 13.74 8.07
CA LYS A 174 -3.99 13.42 9.14
C LYS A 174 -3.36 13.40 10.52
#